data_d7593cc34b68100403fa6ee0a3f3f435
#
_entry.id   d7593cc34b68100403fa6ee0a3f3f435
#
_cell.length_a   1.000
_cell.length_b   1.000
_cell.length_c   1.000
_cell.angle_alpha   90.00
_cell.angle_beta   90.00
_cell.angle_gamma   90.00
#
_symmetry.space_group_name_H-M   'P 1'
#
loop_
_entity.id
_entity.type
_entity.pdbx_description
1 polymer ?
#
loop_
_entity_poly.entity_id
_entity_poly.type
_entity_poly.pdbx_seq_one_letter_code
_entity_poly.pdbx_strand_id
1 'polypeptide(L)'
;MKIKKSITVIFLAAAYCIKIFAIDFWSDLPNEQLARQITDEMTNSELLSQTFMFGWAGAEPPELLFQWVERGLGSVKVFGWNTDDTNLVAKSISALQKKSVSGRFKIPLFVATDQEGGWIRHVKGDTSITPGNMAIGAAGYPSDSWYTAYYISEEIKALGINMNFAPTVDLFTDHDSTIIGTRSFGDNPQKAGILGASFAAGSISAGVIPTVKHFPGHGDTSIDSHGRLPGIDIDFDTFKNRELVPYYYLIKENVPAVMSGHLSFPQIDTTGAPASLSKYFLTDLLRDQLGFDGLIITDDMMMVGATVYAGSLSEAFKMALEAGNDIILSSTTAKLNEALWTKNLDTMTTDKEFHARVKDAAYRVIKAKLDYFKSGNAAPLYPEQNNFEKSIPSKEGQKFFLEQACRSVTIEKQGEDFPLTKEKAGRVLLIGFMNSFFSSAKKHYDGAGEFRYSAYEIGPNETQWILDNLGKVESGYDTVIICVSSENHVKVAEYFKNSPKKVIILNNMSPVLSEKLMWADTILLGYSWRCDYSLKAMISALAGDFVPQGIKPYN
;
A
#
# COMPACT_ATOMS: atom_id res chain seq x y z
N MET A 1 -64.68 74.05 -15.78
CA MET A 1 -63.45 73.87 -14.96
C MET A 1 -63.19 72.38 -14.83
N LYS A 2 -62.23 71.82 -15.65
CA LYS A 2 -61.93 70.37 -15.70
C LYS A 2 -60.65 70.18 -14.95
N ILE A 3 -60.66 69.43 -13.84
CA ILE A 3 -59.47 69.04 -13.06
C ILE A 3 -58.93 67.76 -13.67
N LYS A 4 -57.77 67.84 -14.25
CA LYS A 4 -57.00 66.66 -14.67
C LYS A 4 -56.27 66.09 -13.45
N LYS A 5 -56.57 64.83 -13.07
CA LYS A 5 -55.77 64.07 -12.11
C LYS A 5 -54.66 63.35 -12.85
N SER A 6 -53.43 63.74 -12.59
CA SER A 6 -52.26 63.00 -13.01
C SER A 6 -51.98 61.88 -12.01
N ILE A 7 -51.96 60.63 -12.48
CA ILE A 7 -51.56 59.43 -11.70
C ILE A 7 -50.10 59.23 -12.02
N THR A 8 -49.21 59.47 -11.05
CA THR A 8 -47.78 59.13 -11.14
C THR A 8 -47.63 57.69 -10.69
N VAL A 9 -47.31 56.81 -11.64
CA VAL A 9 -46.98 55.40 -11.35
C VAL A 9 -45.47 55.35 -10.99
N ILE A 10 -45.18 55.05 -9.72
CA ILE A 10 -43.83 54.83 -9.23
C ILE A 10 -43.52 53.35 -9.47
N PHE A 11 -42.64 53.05 -10.44
CA PHE A 11 -42.04 51.71 -10.60
C PHE A 11 -40.94 51.57 -9.54
N LEU A 12 -41.19 50.80 -8.47
CA LEU A 12 -40.17 50.29 -7.59
C LEU A 12 -39.47 49.10 -8.31
N ALA A 13 -38.35 49.34 -8.94
CA ALA A 13 -37.45 48.30 -9.37
C ALA A 13 -36.72 47.74 -8.14
N ALA A 14 -37.25 46.63 -7.58
CA ALA A 14 -36.50 45.85 -6.60
C ALA A 14 -35.31 45.20 -7.31
N ALA A 15 -34.17 45.83 -7.24
CA ALA A 15 -32.89 45.21 -7.62
C ALA A 15 -32.61 44.09 -6.60
N TYR A 16 -33.00 42.86 -6.94
CA TYR A 16 -32.46 41.65 -6.28
C TYR A 16 -30.98 41.60 -6.62
N CYS A 17 -30.12 42.09 -5.73
CA CYS A 17 -28.70 41.75 -5.74
C CYS A 17 -28.60 40.26 -5.38
N ILE A 18 -28.66 39.39 -6.38
CA ILE A 18 -28.21 38.02 -6.23
C ILE A 18 -26.72 38.16 -5.97
N LYS A 19 -26.31 38.03 -4.71
CA LYS A 19 -24.91 37.76 -4.37
C LYS A 19 -24.59 36.43 -5.04
N ILE A 20 -24.01 36.44 -6.20
CA ILE A 20 -23.35 35.26 -6.80
C ILE A 20 -22.18 34.97 -5.88
N PHE A 21 -22.42 34.12 -4.88
CA PHE A 21 -21.31 33.54 -4.11
C PHE A 21 -20.46 32.76 -5.12
N ALA A 22 -19.18 33.07 -5.22
CA ALA A 22 -18.26 32.27 -6.01
C ALA A 22 -18.35 30.82 -5.52
N ILE A 23 -18.54 29.90 -6.46
CA ILE A 23 -18.65 28.48 -6.15
C ILE A 23 -17.34 27.99 -5.57
N ASP A 24 -17.39 27.23 -4.48
CA ASP A 24 -16.24 26.56 -3.89
C ASP A 24 -16.60 25.12 -3.47
N PHE A 25 -15.62 24.36 -3.05
CA PHE A 25 -15.73 22.94 -2.67
C PHE A 25 -16.78 22.69 -1.58
N TRP A 26 -17.04 23.67 -0.72
CA TRP A 26 -17.95 23.55 0.43
C TRP A 26 -19.36 24.08 0.14
N SER A 27 -19.61 24.51 -1.11
CA SER A 27 -20.96 24.96 -1.51
C SER A 27 -21.99 23.86 -1.32
N ASP A 28 -23.20 24.27 -0.90
CA ASP A 28 -24.32 23.35 -0.62
C ASP A 28 -25.04 22.96 -1.91
N LEU A 29 -24.44 22.05 -2.67
CA LEU A 29 -24.97 21.46 -3.89
C LEU A 29 -24.71 19.94 -3.88
N PRO A 30 -25.52 19.15 -4.64
CA PRO A 30 -25.19 17.73 -4.86
C PRO A 30 -23.78 17.57 -5.40
N ASN A 31 -23.01 16.62 -4.86
CA ASN A 31 -21.59 16.46 -5.15
C ASN A 31 -21.28 16.34 -6.66
N GLU A 32 -22.09 15.60 -7.40
CA GLU A 32 -21.94 15.46 -8.85
C GLU A 32 -22.11 16.80 -9.59
N GLN A 33 -23.15 17.57 -9.22
CA GLN A 33 -23.39 18.89 -9.80
C GLN A 33 -22.27 19.86 -9.45
N LEU A 34 -21.83 19.84 -8.20
CA LEU A 34 -20.76 20.71 -7.72
C LEU A 34 -19.43 20.39 -8.40
N ALA A 35 -19.09 19.11 -8.57
CA ALA A 35 -17.89 18.68 -9.30
C ALA A 35 -17.92 19.21 -10.74
N ARG A 36 -19.03 19.08 -11.46
CA ARG A 36 -19.17 19.60 -12.83
C ARG A 36 -18.98 21.11 -12.87
N GLN A 37 -19.66 21.85 -12.00
CA GLN A 37 -19.56 23.33 -11.98
C GLN A 37 -18.14 23.80 -11.66
N ILE A 38 -17.44 23.17 -10.69
CA ILE A 38 -16.06 23.50 -10.36
C ILE A 38 -15.15 23.23 -11.58
N THR A 39 -15.26 22.07 -12.21
CA THR A 39 -14.41 21.72 -13.36
C THR A 39 -14.74 22.53 -14.61
N ASP A 40 -15.99 22.98 -14.78
CA ASP A 40 -16.36 23.89 -15.88
C ASP A 40 -15.74 25.28 -15.74
N GLU A 41 -15.51 25.73 -14.50
CA GLU A 41 -14.88 27.03 -14.21
C GLU A 41 -13.35 26.97 -14.12
N MET A 42 -12.74 25.75 -14.05
CA MET A 42 -11.28 25.56 -13.95
C MET A 42 -10.58 25.94 -15.26
N THR A 43 -9.42 26.56 -15.10
CA THR A 43 -8.46 26.74 -16.21
C THR A 43 -7.80 25.41 -16.58
N ASN A 44 -7.20 25.32 -17.78
CA ASN A 44 -6.42 24.14 -18.19
C ASN A 44 -5.32 23.77 -17.17
N SER A 45 -4.68 24.78 -16.59
CA SER A 45 -3.68 24.59 -15.54
C SER A 45 -4.26 23.95 -14.30
N GLU A 46 -5.42 24.40 -13.82
CA GLU A 46 -6.09 23.84 -12.64
C GLU A 46 -6.59 22.41 -12.91
N LEU A 47 -7.19 22.17 -14.10
CA LEU A 47 -7.64 20.84 -14.51
C LEU A 47 -6.49 19.83 -14.51
N LEU A 48 -5.39 20.15 -15.20
CA LEU A 48 -4.23 19.26 -15.30
C LEU A 48 -3.57 19.03 -13.93
N SER A 49 -3.47 20.08 -13.08
CA SER A 49 -2.89 19.96 -11.74
C SER A 49 -3.69 19.01 -10.85
N GLN A 50 -5.03 18.94 -10.99
CA GLN A 50 -5.85 18.02 -10.22
C GLN A 50 -5.55 16.55 -10.52
N THR A 51 -5.01 16.24 -11.70
CA THR A 51 -4.65 14.87 -12.10
C THR A 51 -3.26 14.44 -11.63
N PHE A 52 -2.51 15.29 -10.93
CA PHE A 52 -1.16 14.95 -10.47
C PHE A 52 -1.11 14.65 -8.98
N MET A 53 -0.27 13.68 -8.63
CA MET A 53 0.11 13.34 -7.26
C MET A 53 1.64 13.36 -7.15
N PHE A 54 2.19 14.24 -6.32
CA PHE A 54 3.64 14.35 -6.12
C PHE A 54 4.08 13.92 -4.73
N GLY A 55 5.16 13.13 -4.68
CA GLY A 55 5.97 12.95 -3.48
C GLY A 55 7.06 14.01 -3.37
N TRP A 56 7.79 13.97 -2.26
CA TRP A 56 8.92 14.86 -2.03
C TRP A 56 10.07 14.15 -1.33
N ALA A 57 11.29 14.63 -1.54
CA ALA A 57 12.49 14.17 -0.84
C ALA A 57 12.65 14.86 0.51
N GLY A 58 13.18 14.13 1.50
CA GLY A 58 13.41 14.65 2.85
C GLY A 58 12.19 14.62 3.75
N ALA A 59 12.34 15.04 4.99
CA ALA A 59 11.30 14.96 6.01
C ALA A 59 10.20 16.00 5.81
N GLU A 60 10.55 17.24 5.42
CA GLU A 60 9.62 18.35 5.25
C GLU A 60 9.34 18.65 3.77
N PRO A 61 8.10 19.07 3.43
CA PRO A 61 7.76 19.47 2.07
C PRO A 61 8.58 20.70 1.63
N PRO A 62 9.22 20.65 0.44
CA PRO A 62 9.98 21.80 -0.08
C PRO A 62 9.04 22.89 -0.62
N GLU A 63 9.56 24.12 -0.73
CA GLU A 63 8.82 25.27 -1.30
C GLU A 63 8.24 24.98 -2.70
N LEU A 64 8.95 24.20 -3.51
CA LEU A 64 8.46 23.77 -4.83
C LEU A 64 7.13 23.03 -4.76
N LEU A 65 6.93 22.19 -3.74
CA LEU A 65 5.66 21.46 -3.56
C LEU A 65 4.53 22.42 -3.17
N PHE A 66 4.79 23.44 -2.33
CA PHE A 66 3.81 24.48 -2.01
C PHE A 66 3.42 25.30 -3.24
N GLN A 67 4.35 25.58 -4.15
CA GLN A 67 4.07 26.25 -5.43
C GLN A 67 3.16 25.39 -6.33
N TRP A 68 3.32 24.07 -6.33
CA TRP A 68 2.42 23.16 -7.01
C TRP A 68 1.02 23.16 -6.38
N VAL A 69 0.94 23.17 -5.05
CA VAL A 69 -0.34 23.28 -4.33
C VAL A 69 -1.05 24.59 -4.66
N GLU A 70 -0.34 25.72 -4.75
CA GLU A 70 -0.90 27.00 -5.22
C GLU A 70 -1.45 26.92 -6.65
N ARG A 71 -0.84 26.09 -7.49
CA ARG A 71 -1.25 25.87 -8.89
C ARG A 71 -2.49 24.98 -9.02
N GLY A 72 -2.94 24.39 -7.90
CA GLY A 72 -4.10 23.51 -7.84
C GLY A 72 -3.76 22.02 -7.87
N LEU A 73 -2.55 21.62 -7.40
CA LEU A 73 -2.17 20.20 -7.27
C LEU A 73 -3.27 19.40 -6.58
N GLY A 74 -3.64 18.27 -7.19
CA GLY A 74 -4.73 17.43 -6.67
C GLY A 74 -4.35 16.61 -5.46
N SER A 75 -3.13 16.08 -5.42
CA SER A 75 -2.76 15.05 -4.46
C SER A 75 -1.27 15.08 -4.11
N VAL A 76 -0.94 14.56 -2.92
CA VAL A 76 0.44 14.35 -2.48
C VAL A 76 0.61 12.94 -1.94
N LYS A 77 1.83 12.39 -2.04
CA LYS A 77 2.17 11.09 -1.48
C LYS A 77 3.26 11.22 -0.42
N VAL A 78 3.02 10.61 0.74
CA VAL A 78 3.97 10.47 1.85
C VAL A 78 4.70 9.14 1.69
N PHE A 79 6.04 9.19 1.62
CA PHE A 79 6.92 8.04 1.49
C PHE A 79 7.63 7.71 2.81
N GLY A 80 8.23 6.52 2.90
CA GLY A 80 8.91 6.05 4.10
C GLY A 80 10.06 6.95 4.59
N TRP A 81 10.68 7.74 3.71
CA TRP A 81 11.72 8.71 4.10
C TRP A 81 11.18 10.03 4.67
N ASN A 82 9.84 10.23 4.66
CA ASN A 82 9.19 11.40 5.24
C ASN A 82 8.68 11.14 6.67
N THR A 83 8.76 9.91 7.21
CA THR A 83 7.83 9.45 8.25
C THR A 83 8.48 8.95 9.55
N ASP A 84 9.77 9.21 9.76
CA ASP A 84 10.45 8.80 11.00
C ASP A 84 9.89 9.54 12.24
N ASP A 85 9.32 10.73 12.03
CA ASP A 85 8.63 11.54 13.05
C ASP A 85 7.16 11.79 12.64
N THR A 86 6.22 11.15 13.34
CA THR A 86 4.77 11.28 13.08
C THR A 86 4.24 12.70 13.34
N ASN A 87 4.84 13.45 14.28
CA ASN A 87 4.49 14.85 14.52
C ASN A 87 4.84 15.72 13.31
N LEU A 88 5.99 15.47 12.70
CA LEU A 88 6.43 16.21 11.52
C LEU A 88 5.55 15.88 10.31
N VAL A 89 5.13 14.61 10.15
CA VAL A 89 4.16 14.20 9.13
C VAL A 89 2.86 14.99 9.28
N ALA A 90 2.27 15.00 10.48
CA ALA A 90 1.02 15.70 10.76
C ALA A 90 1.13 17.22 10.50
N LYS A 91 2.23 17.84 10.90
CA LYS A 91 2.52 19.27 10.62
C LYS A 91 2.65 19.54 9.13
N SER A 92 3.36 18.70 8.40
CA SER A 92 3.55 18.81 6.95
C SER A 92 2.22 18.71 6.21
N ILE A 93 1.39 17.72 6.55
CA ILE A 93 0.05 17.55 5.98
C ILE A 93 -0.83 18.77 6.29
N SER A 94 -0.84 19.23 7.55
CA SER A 94 -1.60 20.44 7.93
C SER A 94 -1.18 21.67 7.11
N ALA A 95 0.12 21.87 6.89
CA ALA A 95 0.63 23.01 6.13
C ALA A 95 0.21 22.93 4.65
N LEU A 96 0.34 21.76 4.03
CA LEU A 96 -0.08 21.52 2.64
C LEU A 96 -1.59 21.68 2.47
N GLN A 97 -2.40 21.15 3.39
CA GLN A 97 -3.85 21.30 3.37
C GLN A 97 -4.28 22.78 3.54
N LYS A 98 -3.67 23.53 4.48
CA LYS A 98 -3.94 24.97 4.64
C LYS A 98 -3.67 25.73 3.34
N LYS A 99 -2.57 25.42 2.68
CA LYS A 99 -2.22 26.03 1.41
C LYS A 99 -3.24 25.69 0.32
N SER A 100 -3.65 24.42 0.21
CA SER A 100 -4.61 23.96 -0.80
C SER A 100 -5.98 24.61 -0.64
N VAL A 101 -6.53 24.64 0.59
CA VAL A 101 -7.86 25.24 0.84
C VAL A 101 -7.84 26.79 0.83
N SER A 102 -6.67 27.41 0.75
CA SER A 102 -6.57 28.86 0.52
C SER A 102 -6.75 29.24 -0.97
N GLY A 103 -6.73 28.25 -1.87
CA GLY A 103 -6.95 28.45 -3.30
C GLY A 103 -8.40 28.83 -3.64
N ARG A 104 -8.62 29.25 -4.91
CA ARG A 104 -9.90 29.78 -5.41
C ARG A 104 -11.10 28.89 -5.10
N PHE A 105 -10.98 27.58 -5.29
CA PHE A 105 -12.06 26.61 -5.07
C PHE A 105 -12.00 25.92 -3.71
N LYS A 106 -11.03 26.20 -2.86
CA LYS A 106 -10.85 25.62 -1.51
C LYS A 106 -10.82 24.10 -1.49
N ILE A 107 -10.24 23.47 -2.51
CA ILE A 107 -10.23 22.01 -2.67
C ILE A 107 -9.15 21.39 -1.78
N PRO A 108 -9.50 20.43 -0.90
CA PRO A 108 -8.50 19.70 -0.13
C PRO A 108 -7.65 18.75 -1.01
N LEU A 109 -6.46 18.39 -0.52
CA LEU A 109 -5.60 17.39 -1.14
C LEU A 109 -6.02 15.97 -0.77
N PHE A 110 -5.94 15.02 -1.72
CA PHE A 110 -5.69 13.65 -1.34
C PHE A 110 -4.26 13.50 -0.83
N VAL A 111 -4.09 12.78 0.27
CA VAL A 111 -2.81 12.49 0.90
C VAL A 111 -2.68 10.98 0.98
N ALA A 112 -1.80 10.42 0.14
CA ALA A 112 -1.64 8.98 -0.01
C ALA A 112 -0.38 8.45 0.67
N THR A 113 -0.38 7.15 0.99
CA THR A 113 0.80 6.40 1.43
C THR A 113 0.67 4.92 1.09
N ASP A 114 1.76 4.15 1.18
CA ASP A 114 1.72 2.67 1.16
C ASP A 114 1.84 2.15 2.59
N GLN A 115 0.74 1.69 3.13
CA GLN A 115 0.65 1.04 4.43
C GLN A 115 -0.08 -0.29 4.27
N GLU A 116 0.58 -1.25 3.58
CA GLU A 116 0.00 -2.55 3.26
C GLU A 116 -0.08 -3.46 4.49
N GLY A 117 0.81 -3.22 5.43
CA GLY A 117 1.13 -4.15 6.50
C GLY A 117 2.35 -5.03 6.16
N GLY A 118 2.77 -5.86 7.11
CA GLY A 118 4.00 -6.61 6.97
C GLY A 118 5.21 -5.67 6.81
N TRP A 119 6.04 -5.93 5.80
CA TRP A 119 7.25 -5.13 5.58
C TRP A 119 7.03 -3.85 4.74
N ILE A 120 5.90 -3.74 4.02
CA ILE A 120 5.52 -2.49 3.34
C ILE A 120 4.75 -1.60 4.31
N ARG A 121 5.49 -0.78 5.01
CA ARG A 121 5.03 0.18 6.00
C ARG A 121 5.78 1.50 5.81
N HIS A 122 5.20 2.41 5.04
CA HIS A 122 5.82 3.72 4.80
C HIS A 122 5.67 4.64 6.00
N VAL A 123 4.50 4.68 6.65
CA VAL A 123 4.37 5.44 7.89
C VAL A 123 5.02 4.64 9.03
N LYS A 124 6.21 5.09 9.43
CA LYS A 124 7.04 4.47 10.47
C LYS A 124 6.73 5.06 11.85
N GLY A 125 7.73 5.53 12.56
CA GLY A 125 7.56 6.09 13.89
C GLY A 125 6.82 5.12 14.80
N ASP A 126 5.83 5.62 15.54
CA ASP A 126 5.09 4.85 16.53
C ASP A 126 3.92 4.04 15.96
N THR A 127 3.68 4.02 14.63
CA THR A 127 2.61 3.19 14.05
C THR A 127 2.85 1.70 14.23
N SER A 128 1.77 0.93 14.30
CA SER A 128 1.82 -0.50 14.55
C SER A 128 2.53 -1.27 13.43
N ILE A 129 3.29 -2.30 13.82
CA ILE A 129 3.80 -3.34 12.92
C ILE A 129 2.71 -4.41 12.83
N THR A 130 2.49 -4.99 11.66
CA THR A 130 1.46 -6.02 11.45
C THR A 130 2.05 -7.27 10.80
N PRO A 131 1.40 -8.45 10.94
CA PRO A 131 1.88 -9.68 10.31
C PRO A 131 1.89 -9.65 8.77
N GLY A 132 1.03 -8.84 8.12
CA GLY A 132 0.98 -8.71 6.66
C GLY A 132 0.05 -9.69 5.95
N ASN A 133 -0.07 -9.52 4.61
CA ASN A 133 -1.11 -10.18 3.83
C ASN A 133 -0.94 -11.70 3.74
N MET A 134 0.28 -12.21 3.58
CA MET A 134 0.48 -13.67 3.51
C MET A 134 0.15 -14.36 4.83
N ALA A 135 0.39 -13.70 5.98
CA ALA A 135 -0.05 -14.20 7.27
C ALA A 135 -1.59 -14.22 7.37
N ILE A 136 -2.28 -13.21 6.81
CA ILE A 136 -3.75 -13.20 6.70
C ILE A 136 -4.22 -14.36 5.81
N GLY A 137 -3.55 -14.56 4.68
CA GLY A 137 -3.83 -15.68 3.76
C GLY A 137 -3.69 -17.05 4.42
N ALA A 138 -2.64 -17.23 5.26
CA ALA A 138 -2.40 -18.43 6.03
C ALA A 138 -3.46 -18.68 7.11
N ALA A 139 -3.90 -17.62 7.80
CA ALA A 139 -5.01 -17.70 8.76
C ALA A 139 -6.36 -17.96 8.07
N GLY A 140 -6.56 -17.39 6.88
CA GLY A 140 -7.73 -17.62 6.03
C GLY A 140 -9.02 -16.94 6.48
N TYR A 141 -8.99 -16.05 7.47
CA TYR A 141 -10.17 -15.36 7.99
C TYR A 141 -10.37 -13.97 7.36
N PRO A 142 -11.49 -13.71 6.65
CA PRO A 142 -11.79 -12.38 6.13
C PRO A 142 -11.84 -11.29 7.22
N SER A 143 -12.27 -11.65 8.44
CA SER A 143 -12.23 -10.74 9.59
C SER A 143 -10.82 -10.26 9.94
N ASP A 144 -9.80 -11.10 9.77
CA ASP A 144 -8.41 -10.72 10.04
C ASP A 144 -7.94 -9.66 9.04
N SER A 145 -8.36 -9.79 7.77
CA SER A 145 -8.09 -8.80 6.74
C SER A 145 -8.79 -7.46 7.03
N TRP A 146 -10.08 -7.52 7.42
CA TRP A 146 -10.88 -6.35 7.76
C TRP A 146 -10.28 -5.57 8.94
N TYR A 147 -10.02 -6.24 10.06
CA TYR A 147 -9.48 -5.59 11.26
C TYR A 147 -8.05 -5.10 11.07
N THR A 148 -7.22 -5.82 10.30
CA THR A 148 -5.87 -5.34 9.95
C THR A 148 -5.95 -4.00 9.22
N ALA A 149 -6.78 -3.92 8.18
CA ALA A 149 -6.98 -2.70 7.42
C ALA A 149 -7.60 -1.57 8.25
N TYR A 150 -8.56 -1.90 9.10
CA TYR A 150 -9.23 -0.95 9.99
C TYR A 150 -8.22 -0.27 10.92
N TYR A 151 -7.42 -1.04 11.68
CA TYR A 151 -6.46 -0.48 12.62
C TYR A 151 -5.31 0.27 11.92
N ILE A 152 -4.80 -0.24 10.81
CA ILE A 152 -3.83 0.49 9.97
C ILE A 152 -4.42 1.84 9.55
N SER A 153 -5.65 1.84 9.06
CA SER A 153 -6.32 3.04 8.55
C SER A 153 -6.64 4.05 9.66
N GLU A 154 -7.04 3.62 10.86
CA GLU A 154 -7.23 4.51 12.00
C GLU A 154 -5.95 5.26 12.35
N GLU A 155 -4.79 4.57 12.37
CA GLU A 155 -3.52 5.18 12.69
C GLU A 155 -3.09 6.22 11.63
N ILE A 156 -3.14 5.88 10.34
CA ILE A 156 -2.72 6.82 9.29
C ILE A 156 -3.72 7.97 9.12
N LYS A 157 -5.02 7.71 9.28
CA LYS A 157 -6.07 8.74 9.28
C LYS A 157 -5.85 9.80 10.37
N ALA A 158 -5.44 9.37 11.56
CA ALA A 158 -5.16 10.28 12.68
C ALA A 158 -4.06 11.31 12.33
N LEU A 159 -3.16 10.98 11.39
CA LEU A 159 -2.12 11.88 10.87
C LEU A 159 -2.60 12.76 9.70
N GLY A 160 -3.86 12.62 9.25
CA GLY A 160 -4.41 13.34 8.10
C GLY A 160 -4.22 12.65 6.74
N ILE A 161 -3.68 11.42 6.72
CA ILE A 161 -3.57 10.59 5.52
C ILE A 161 -4.95 10.03 5.21
N ASN A 162 -5.42 10.19 3.96
CA ASN A 162 -6.79 9.88 3.57
C ASN A 162 -6.90 8.83 2.46
N MET A 163 -5.76 8.36 1.93
CA MET A 163 -5.71 7.34 0.90
C MET A 163 -4.57 6.36 1.22
N ASN A 164 -4.84 5.06 1.11
CA ASN A 164 -3.85 4.01 1.32
C ASN A 164 -3.71 3.17 0.05
N PHE A 165 -2.50 3.06 -0.49
CA PHE A 165 -2.18 2.19 -1.62
C PHE A 165 -2.07 0.73 -1.16
N ALA A 166 -3.19 0.20 -0.75
CA ALA A 166 -3.44 -1.15 -0.26
C ALA A 166 -4.93 -1.50 -0.44
N PRO A 167 -5.25 -2.80 -0.55
CA PRO A 167 -4.38 -3.95 -0.48
C PRO A 167 -3.67 -4.29 -1.79
N THR A 168 -2.54 -5.01 -1.70
CA THR A 168 -1.96 -5.76 -2.80
C THR A 168 -2.75 -7.06 -2.97
N VAL A 169 -3.34 -7.28 -4.16
CA VAL A 169 -4.11 -8.48 -4.50
C VAL A 169 -3.45 -9.33 -5.58
N ASP A 170 -2.22 -9.00 -5.91
CA ASP A 170 -1.37 -9.80 -6.80
C ASP A 170 -1.20 -11.21 -6.22
N LEU A 171 -1.30 -12.22 -7.07
CA LEU A 171 -1.20 -13.62 -6.66
C LEU A 171 0.27 -14.04 -6.52
N PHE A 172 0.57 -14.95 -5.62
CA PHE A 172 1.92 -15.49 -5.45
C PHE A 172 2.09 -16.72 -6.35
N THR A 173 2.14 -16.52 -7.66
CA THR A 173 2.26 -17.57 -8.68
C THR A 173 3.69 -17.82 -9.15
N ASP A 174 4.54 -16.79 -9.13
CA ASP A 174 5.99 -16.92 -9.32
C ASP A 174 6.67 -16.90 -7.93
N HIS A 175 7.15 -18.06 -7.49
CA HIS A 175 7.76 -18.22 -6.16
C HIS A 175 9.14 -17.56 -6.05
N ASP A 176 9.79 -17.23 -7.17
CA ASP A 176 11.03 -16.46 -7.20
C ASP A 176 10.77 -14.94 -7.09
N SER A 177 9.50 -14.53 -7.10
CA SER A 177 9.12 -13.12 -6.96
C SER A 177 9.42 -12.59 -5.55
N THR A 178 10.47 -11.79 -5.44
CA THR A 178 10.82 -11.08 -4.20
C THR A 178 10.02 -9.78 -4.02
N ILE A 179 9.43 -9.26 -5.11
CA ILE A 179 8.70 -7.98 -5.12
C ILE A 179 7.31 -8.15 -4.53
N ILE A 180 6.58 -9.18 -4.95
CA ILE A 180 5.28 -9.51 -4.39
C ILE A 180 5.47 -10.34 -3.12
N GLY A 181 6.02 -11.54 -3.20
CA GLY A 181 6.35 -12.35 -2.03
C GLY A 181 5.23 -12.35 -0.98
N THR A 182 5.60 -12.04 0.26
CA THR A 182 4.67 -11.98 1.40
C THR A 182 3.69 -10.80 1.39
N ARG A 183 3.73 -9.92 0.38
CA ARG A 183 2.70 -8.90 0.13
C ARG A 183 1.40 -9.51 -0.43
N SER A 184 1.48 -10.69 -1.04
CA SER A 184 0.33 -11.46 -1.54
C SER A 184 -0.45 -12.13 -0.40
N PHE A 185 -1.75 -12.31 -0.60
CA PHE A 185 -2.58 -13.21 0.25
C PHE A 185 -2.37 -14.71 -0.06
N GLY A 186 -1.66 -15.03 -1.15
CA GLY A 186 -1.39 -16.38 -1.63
C GLY A 186 -1.65 -16.57 -3.12
N ASP A 187 -1.70 -17.81 -3.58
CA ASP A 187 -1.86 -18.16 -5.00
C ASP A 187 -3.33 -18.37 -5.44
N ASN A 188 -4.25 -18.51 -4.48
CA ASN A 188 -5.66 -18.77 -4.81
C ASN A 188 -6.40 -17.45 -5.13
N PRO A 189 -6.87 -17.25 -6.39
CA PRO A 189 -7.43 -15.99 -6.83
C PRO A 189 -8.76 -15.62 -6.14
N GLN A 190 -9.60 -16.60 -5.80
CA GLN A 190 -10.86 -16.36 -5.08
C GLN A 190 -10.59 -15.92 -3.64
N LYS A 191 -9.66 -16.59 -2.95
CA LYS A 191 -9.28 -16.19 -1.59
C LYS A 191 -8.65 -14.81 -1.57
N ALA A 192 -7.75 -14.51 -2.51
CA ALA A 192 -7.15 -13.18 -2.64
C ALA A 192 -8.22 -12.09 -2.88
N GLY A 193 -9.22 -12.38 -3.72
CA GLY A 193 -10.35 -11.48 -3.95
C GLY A 193 -11.19 -11.22 -2.70
N ILE A 194 -11.55 -12.28 -1.96
CA ILE A 194 -12.34 -12.18 -0.71
C ILE A 194 -11.56 -11.41 0.36
N LEU A 195 -10.29 -11.75 0.57
CA LEU A 195 -9.45 -11.10 1.58
C LEU A 195 -9.16 -9.64 1.20
N GLY A 196 -8.90 -9.37 -0.09
CA GLY A 196 -8.72 -8.02 -0.62
C GLY A 196 -9.97 -7.15 -0.45
N ALA A 197 -11.15 -7.67 -0.75
CA ALA A 197 -12.43 -6.98 -0.54
C ALA A 197 -12.68 -6.69 0.95
N SER A 198 -12.38 -7.64 1.84
CA SER A 198 -12.45 -7.42 3.28
C SER A 198 -11.48 -6.36 3.76
N PHE A 199 -10.25 -6.33 3.25
CA PHE A 199 -9.27 -5.28 3.54
C PHE A 199 -9.81 -3.90 3.13
N ALA A 200 -10.30 -3.78 1.90
CA ALA A 200 -10.88 -2.54 1.40
C ALA A 200 -12.05 -2.06 2.27
N ALA A 201 -12.95 -2.96 2.66
CA ALA A 201 -14.07 -2.64 3.54
C ALA A 201 -13.61 -2.14 4.92
N GLY A 202 -12.56 -2.74 5.51
CA GLY A 202 -11.97 -2.29 6.77
C GLY A 202 -11.40 -0.88 6.66
N SER A 203 -10.65 -0.58 5.58
CA SER A 203 -10.12 0.77 5.32
C SER A 203 -11.22 1.82 5.16
N ILE A 204 -12.26 1.51 4.38
CA ILE A 204 -13.42 2.40 4.17
C ILE A 204 -14.13 2.67 5.51
N SER A 205 -14.32 1.63 6.32
CA SER A 205 -14.98 1.74 7.63
C SER A 205 -14.22 2.66 8.58
N ALA A 206 -12.89 2.63 8.53
CA ALA A 206 -12.04 3.55 9.29
C ALA A 206 -12.00 4.97 8.69
N GLY A 207 -12.45 5.16 7.45
CA GLY A 207 -12.47 6.45 6.76
C GLY A 207 -11.18 6.78 6.00
N VAL A 208 -10.55 5.76 5.39
CA VAL A 208 -9.43 5.90 4.46
C VAL A 208 -9.80 5.23 3.13
N ILE A 209 -9.47 5.87 2.02
CA ILE A 209 -9.69 5.36 0.68
C ILE A 209 -8.67 4.24 0.39
N PRO A 210 -9.08 2.96 0.26
CA PRO A 210 -8.18 1.91 -0.22
C PRO A 210 -7.95 2.05 -1.72
N THR A 211 -6.73 1.75 -2.16
CA THR A 211 -6.36 1.68 -3.59
C THR A 211 -5.77 0.31 -3.87
N VAL A 212 -6.52 -0.52 -4.56
CA VAL A 212 -6.15 -1.91 -4.84
C VAL A 212 -5.09 -1.98 -5.93
N LYS A 213 -4.13 -2.89 -5.81
CA LYS A 213 -2.97 -2.94 -6.71
C LYS A 213 -2.42 -4.35 -6.90
N HIS A 214 -1.69 -4.56 -8.02
CA HIS A 214 -1.37 -3.67 -9.16
C HIS A 214 -2.12 -4.18 -10.39
N PHE A 215 -3.15 -3.46 -10.83
CA PHE A 215 -3.97 -3.89 -11.97
C PHE A 215 -3.15 -3.98 -13.26
N PRO A 216 -3.27 -5.07 -14.06
CA PRO A 216 -4.21 -6.17 -13.91
C PRO A 216 -3.68 -7.41 -13.16
N GLY A 217 -2.52 -7.36 -12.51
CA GLY A 217 -1.91 -8.42 -11.71
C GLY A 217 -0.40 -8.51 -11.91
N HIS A 218 0.38 -8.44 -10.85
CA HIS A 218 1.86 -8.44 -10.86
C HIS A 218 2.46 -9.78 -10.37
N GLY A 219 1.63 -10.80 -10.13
CA GLY A 219 2.06 -12.00 -9.40
C GLY A 219 2.92 -12.98 -10.19
N ASP A 220 2.79 -13.00 -11.52
CA ASP A 220 3.42 -13.99 -12.40
C ASP A 220 4.72 -13.47 -13.04
N THR A 221 5.56 -12.86 -12.23
CA THR A 221 6.89 -12.39 -12.66
C THR A 221 7.82 -12.17 -11.47
N SER A 222 9.08 -12.61 -11.60
CA SER A 222 10.19 -12.30 -10.70
C SER A 222 10.90 -10.99 -11.08
N ILE A 223 10.49 -10.34 -12.18
CA ILE A 223 11.08 -9.11 -12.66
C ILE A 223 10.53 -7.91 -11.91
N ASP A 224 11.43 -7.10 -11.36
CA ASP A 224 11.09 -5.84 -10.70
C ASP A 224 10.82 -4.72 -11.71
N SER A 225 9.62 -4.16 -11.68
CA SER A 225 9.20 -3.04 -12.52
C SER A 225 9.96 -1.72 -12.23
N HIS A 226 10.69 -1.64 -11.10
CA HIS A 226 11.59 -0.51 -10.83
C HIS A 226 12.81 -0.49 -11.78
N GLY A 227 13.28 -1.64 -12.24
CA GLY A 227 14.47 -1.76 -13.07
C GLY A 227 14.23 -1.93 -14.56
N ARG A 228 13.11 -2.50 -14.95
CA ARG A 228 12.70 -2.72 -16.36
C ARG A 228 11.20 -2.98 -16.46
N LEU A 229 10.64 -2.97 -17.66
CA LEU A 229 9.25 -3.35 -17.90
C LEU A 229 9.12 -4.89 -17.81
N PRO A 230 8.39 -5.45 -16.82
CA PRO A 230 8.10 -6.87 -16.77
C PRO A 230 7.12 -7.27 -17.86
N GLY A 231 7.41 -8.36 -18.57
CA GLY A 231 6.48 -9.01 -19.50
C GLY A 231 5.91 -10.25 -18.84
N ILE A 232 4.58 -10.32 -18.75
CA ILE A 232 3.83 -11.47 -18.22
C ILE A 232 3.28 -12.25 -19.40
N ASP A 233 3.85 -13.43 -19.65
CA ASP A 233 3.58 -14.24 -20.83
C ASP A 233 2.53 -15.32 -20.54
N ILE A 234 1.28 -14.89 -20.38
CA ILE A 234 0.11 -15.75 -20.11
C ILE A 234 -0.95 -15.57 -21.19
N ASP A 235 -1.70 -16.63 -21.46
CA ASP A 235 -2.83 -16.57 -22.37
C ASP A 235 -4.06 -15.86 -21.77
N PHE A 236 -5.02 -15.53 -22.63
CA PHE A 236 -6.22 -14.78 -22.23
C PHE A 236 -7.09 -15.55 -21.23
N ASP A 237 -7.18 -16.88 -21.32
CA ASP A 237 -7.99 -17.70 -20.43
C ASP A 237 -7.37 -17.72 -19.01
N THR A 238 -6.06 -17.89 -18.92
CA THR A 238 -5.31 -17.77 -17.66
C THR A 238 -5.47 -16.38 -17.07
N PHE A 239 -5.28 -15.34 -17.86
CA PHE A 239 -5.45 -13.96 -17.45
C PHE A 239 -6.83 -13.70 -16.85
N LYS A 240 -7.89 -14.10 -17.56
CA LYS A 240 -9.27 -13.89 -17.15
C LYS A 240 -9.65 -14.69 -15.89
N ASN A 241 -9.22 -15.95 -15.82
CA ASN A 241 -9.65 -16.89 -14.78
C ASN A 241 -8.71 -16.91 -13.56
N ARG A 242 -7.59 -16.19 -13.61
CA ARG A 242 -6.61 -16.09 -12.53
C ARG A 242 -6.36 -14.64 -12.12
N GLU A 243 -5.72 -13.83 -12.98
CA GLU A 243 -5.27 -12.48 -12.62
C GLU A 243 -6.42 -11.49 -12.36
N LEU A 244 -7.49 -11.56 -13.15
CA LEU A 244 -8.65 -10.68 -13.01
C LEU A 244 -9.62 -11.09 -11.90
N VAL A 245 -9.53 -12.32 -11.39
CA VAL A 245 -10.50 -12.83 -10.41
C VAL A 245 -10.56 -11.97 -9.14
N PRO A 246 -9.44 -11.55 -8.50
CA PRO A 246 -9.52 -10.66 -7.34
C PRO A 246 -10.27 -9.36 -7.64
N TYR A 247 -10.08 -8.79 -8.84
CA TYR A 247 -10.72 -7.53 -9.24
C TYR A 247 -12.23 -7.66 -9.43
N TYR A 248 -12.74 -8.83 -9.86
CA TYR A 248 -14.21 -9.06 -9.90
C TYR A 248 -14.85 -8.93 -8.53
N TYR A 249 -14.21 -9.46 -7.47
CA TYR A 249 -14.71 -9.32 -6.10
C TYR A 249 -14.69 -7.85 -5.64
N LEU A 250 -13.59 -7.16 -5.88
CA LEU A 250 -13.38 -5.78 -5.44
C LEU A 250 -14.28 -4.78 -6.15
N ILE A 251 -14.48 -4.93 -7.46
CA ILE A 251 -15.38 -4.07 -8.25
C ILE A 251 -16.83 -4.29 -7.81
N LYS A 252 -17.22 -5.54 -7.55
CA LYS A 252 -18.56 -5.85 -7.02
C LYS A 252 -18.82 -5.20 -5.66
N GLU A 253 -17.81 -5.06 -4.84
CA GLU A 253 -17.89 -4.37 -3.53
C GLU A 253 -17.64 -2.84 -3.65
N ASN A 254 -17.63 -2.29 -4.88
CA ASN A 254 -17.47 -0.86 -5.16
C ASN A 254 -16.19 -0.26 -4.55
N VAL A 255 -15.05 -0.93 -4.71
CA VAL A 255 -13.77 -0.37 -4.27
C VAL A 255 -13.53 1.01 -4.91
N PRO A 256 -13.13 2.03 -4.12
CA PRO A 256 -13.09 3.42 -4.62
C PRO A 256 -11.90 3.75 -5.53
N ALA A 257 -10.82 2.98 -5.48
CA ALA A 257 -9.64 3.24 -6.30
C ALA A 257 -8.87 1.97 -6.66
N VAL A 258 -8.26 1.98 -7.85
CA VAL A 258 -7.38 0.93 -8.39
C VAL A 258 -6.08 1.57 -8.86
N MET A 259 -4.94 0.94 -8.57
CA MET A 259 -3.64 1.34 -9.10
C MET A 259 -3.27 0.51 -10.31
N SER A 260 -2.97 1.17 -11.44
CA SER A 260 -2.51 0.54 -12.68
C SER A 260 -1.00 0.26 -12.62
N GLY A 261 -0.63 -0.99 -12.88
CA GLY A 261 0.77 -1.43 -12.82
C GLY A 261 1.56 -1.19 -14.10
N HIS A 262 2.87 -1.04 -13.97
CA HIS A 262 3.80 -0.96 -15.11
C HIS A 262 4.21 -2.36 -15.56
N LEU A 263 3.26 -3.08 -16.19
CA LEU A 263 3.34 -4.49 -16.59
C LEU A 263 2.86 -4.64 -18.02
N SER A 264 3.57 -5.38 -18.87
CA SER A 264 3.11 -5.73 -20.21
C SER A 264 2.60 -7.18 -20.27
N PHE A 265 1.56 -7.40 -21.09
CA PHE A 265 0.95 -8.70 -21.33
C PHE A 265 0.92 -8.95 -22.84
N PRO A 266 2.03 -9.42 -23.44
CA PRO A 266 2.17 -9.44 -24.91
C PRO A 266 1.16 -10.33 -25.64
N GLN A 267 0.61 -11.35 -24.98
CA GLN A 267 -0.46 -12.19 -25.55
C GLN A 267 -1.85 -11.55 -25.46
N ILE A 268 -2.01 -10.51 -24.64
CA ILE A 268 -3.29 -9.80 -24.40
C ILE A 268 -3.32 -8.48 -25.16
N ASP A 269 -2.31 -7.62 -24.94
CA ASP A 269 -2.12 -6.37 -25.67
C ASP A 269 -0.83 -6.45 -26.49
N THR A 270 -0.99 -6.70 -27.80
CA THR A 270 0.14 -6.88 -28.73
C THR A 270 0.93 -5.59 -29.01
N THR A 271 0.49 -4.43 -28.50
CA THR A 271 1.25 -3.18 -28.59
C THR A 271 2.52 -3.19 -27.74
N GLY A 272 2.58 -4.09 -26.74
CA GLY A 272 3.65 -4.16 -25.75
C GLY A 272 3.63 -3.01 -24.74
N ALA A 273 2.58 -2.19 -24.74
CA ALA A 273 2.41 -1.11 -23.77
C ALA A 273 2.26 -1.69 -22.35
N PRO A 274 2.86 -1.03 -21.33
CA PRO A 274 2.51 -1.35 -19.96
C PRO A 274 1.04 -1.03 -19.68
N ALA A 275 0.40 -1.82 -18.83
CA ALA A 275 -1.03 -1.68 -18.54
C ALA A 275 -1.41 -0.25 -18.10
N SER A 276 -0.54 0.41 -17.36
CA SER A 276 -0.70 1.81 -16.96
C SER A 276 -0.74 2.83 -18.12
N LEU A 277 -0.26 2.45 -19.32
CA LEU A 277 -0.25 3.26 -20.54
C LEU A 277 -1.14 2.67 -21.64
N SER A 278 -1.87 1.60 -21.36
CA SER A 278 -2.70 0.88 -22.34
C SER A 278 -4.18 1.25 -22.19
N LYS A 279 -4.74 1.84 -23.24
CA LYS A 279 -6.19 2.11 -23.33
C LYS A 279 -6.99 0.81 -23.22
N TYR A 280 -6.48 -0.28 -23.81
CA TYR A 280 -7.13 -1.59 -23.72
C TYR A 280 -7.34 -2.02 -22.26
N PHE A 281 -6.30 -1.93 -21.41
CA PHE A 281 -6.43 -2.37 -20.02
C PHE A 281 -7.28 -1.43 -19.18
N LEU A 282 -7.13 -0.11 -19.32
CA LEU A 282 -7.75 0.84 -18.39
C LEU A 282 -9.13 1.31 -18.84
N THR A 283 -9.31 1.59 -20.14
CA THR A 283 -10.60 2.03 -20.67
C THR A 283 -11.44 0.83 -21.08
N ASP A 284 -10.97 0.04 -22.06
CA ASP A 284 -11.81 -0.97 -22.68
C ASP A 284 -12.10 -2.15 -21.73
N LEU A 285 -11.10 -2.59 -20.93
CA LEU A 285 -11.26 -3.69 -19.98
C LEU A 285 -11.78 -3.19 -18.61
N LEU A 286 -11.02 -2.34 -17.90
CA LEU A 286 -11.34 -1.99 -16.52
C LEU A 286 -12.62 -1.13 -16.41
N ARG A 287 -12.73 -0.06 -17.23
CA ARG A 287 -13.91 0.80 -17.22
C ARG A 287 -15.12 0.13 -17.87
N ASP A 288 -15.00 -0.27 -19.15
CA ASP A 288 -16.15 -0.64 -19.96
C ASP A 288 -16.61 -2.09 -19.73
N GLN A 289 -15.69 -3.06 -19.70
CA GLN A 289 -16.06 -4.46 -19.56
C GLN A 289 -16.26 -4.88 -18.10
N LEU A 290 -15.39 -4.43 -17.16
CA LEU A 290 -15.51 -4.76 -15.75
C LEU A 290 -16.41 -3.79 -14.98
N GLY A 291 -16.77 -2.63 -15.57
CA GLY A 291 -17.68 -1.65 -14.99
C GLY A 291 -17.10 -0.89 -13.79
N PHE A 292 -15.78 -0.71 -13.72
CA PHE A 292 -15.15 0.03 -12.64
C PHE A 292 -15.37 1.53 -12.78
N ASP A 293 -16.01 2.16 -11.80
CA ASP A 293 -16.33 3.61 -11.82
C ASP A 293 -15.53 4.45 -10.81
N GLY A 294 -14.64 3.83 -10.01
CA GLY A 294 -13.75 4.51 -9.07
C GLY A 294 -12.56 5.23 -9.74
N LEU A 295 -11.62 5.71 -8.95
CA LEU A 295 -10.39 6.35 -9.45
C LEU A 295 -9.39 5.33 -9.97
N ILE A 296 -8.74 5.62 -11.09
CA ILE A 296 -7.58 4.89 -11.60
C ILE A 296 -6.34 5.75 -11.38
N ILE A 297 -5.36 5.20 -10.65
CA ILE A 297 -4.13 5.89 -10.25
C ILE A 297 -2.96 5.11 -10.84
N THR A 298 -1.98 5.77 -11.45
CA THR A 298 -0.77 5.04 -11.91
C THR A 298 0.05 4.56 -10.73
N ASP A 299 0.81 3.49 -10.91
CA ASP A 299 2.01 3.27 -10.11
C ASP A 299 3.02 4.40 -10.37
N ASP A 300 4.13 4.44 -9.62
CA ASP A 300 5.08 5.56 -9.67
C ASP A 300 5.72 5.71 -11.06
N MET A 301 5.43 6.81 -11.74
CA MET A 301 5.96 7.12 -13.07
C MET A 301 7.48 7.35 -13.10
N MET A 302 8.14 7.42 -11.94
CA MET A 302 9.60 7.44 -11.86
C MET A 302 10.21 6.03 -12.01
N MET A 303 9.38 4.99 -12.00
CA MET A 303 9.80 3.63 -12.32
C MET A 303 10.14 3.50 -13.81
N VAL A 304 11.21 2.75 -14.11
CA VAL A 304 11.76 2.66 -15.47
C VAL A 304 10.77 2.04 -16.47
N GLY A 305 9.91 1.12 -16.01
CA GLY A 305 8.99 0.36 -16.88
C GLY A 305 8.07 1.23 -17.74
N ALA A 306 7.55 2.34 -17.22
CA ALA A 306 6.68 3.24 -17.97
C ALA A 306 7.47 4.14 -18.94
N THR A 307 8.58 4.73 -18.48
CA THR A 307 9.35 5.71 -19.25
C THR A 307 10.11 5.09 -20.43
N VAL A 308 10.55 3.83 -20.30
CA VAL A 308 11.22 3.12 -21.40
C VAL A 308 10.30 2.93 -22.60
N TYR A 309 9.03 2.58 -22.38
CA TYR A 309 8.06 2.41 -23.46
C TYR A 309 7.71 3.76 -24.11
N ALA A 310 7.42 4.78 -23.32
CA ALA A 310 6.98 6.08 -23.81
C ALA A 310 8.14 6.95 -24.38
N GLY A 311 9.39 6.60 -24.11
CA GLY A 311 10.58 7.33 -24.58
C GLY A 311 10.88 8.63 -23.80
N SER A 312 9.93 9.17 -23.05
CA SER A 312 10.12 10.31 -22.14
C SER A 312 9.07 10.35 -21.05
N LEU A 313 9.41 10.99 -19.92
CA LEU A 313 8.46 11.18 -18.81
C LEU A 313 7.25 12.03 -19.23
N SER A 314 7.46 13.05 -20.07
CA SER A 314 6.36 13.89 -20.60
C SER A 314 5.35 13.09 -21.42
N GLU A 315 5.84 12.21 -22.30
CA GLU A 315 4.99 11.34 -23.11
C GLU A 315 4.32 10.27 -22.27
N ALA A 316 5.04 9.69 -21.29
CA ALA A 316 4.47 8.72 -20.36
C ALA A 316 3.28 9.30 -19.57
N PHE A 317 3.37 10.55 -19.09
CA PHE A 317 2.27 11.24 -18.43
C PHE A 317 1.07 11.45 -19.36
N LYS A 318 1.32 11.87 -20.62
CA LYS A 318 0.28 12.03 -21.64
C LYS A 318 -0.42 10.71 -21.91
N MET A 319 0.34 9.68 -22.26
CA MET A 319 -0.21 8.34 -22.55
C MET A 319 -0.98 7.76 -21.37
N ALA A 320 -0.51 7.96 -20.13
CA ALA A 320 -1.21 7.49 -18.94
C ALA A 320 -2.60 8.14 -18.79
N LEU A 321 -2.73 9.45 -19.05
CA LEU A 321 -4.02 10.14 -19.07
C LEU A 321 -4.91 9.63 -20.21
N GLU A 322 -4.37 9.52 -21.42
CA GLU A 322 -5.08 9.00 -22.60
C GLU A 322 -5.56 7.55 -22.41
N ALA A 323 -4.76 6.72 -21.71
CA ALA A 323 -5.12 5.34 -21.40
C ALA A 323 -6.32 5.21 -20.46
N GLY A 324 -6.58 6.20 -19.60
CA GLY A 324 -7.72 6.19 -18.68
C GLY A 324 -7.41 6.44 -17.22
N ASN A 325 -6.14 6.70 -16.84
CA ASN A 325 -5.83 7.08 -15.46
C ASN A 325 -6.42 8.45 -15.11
N ASP A 326 -6.82 8.62 -13.87
CA ASP A 326 -7.35 9.88 -13.34
C ASP A 326 -6.31 10.64 -12.51
N ILE A 327 -5.38 9.90 -11.91
CA ILE A 327 -4.27 10.47 -11.12
C ILE A 327 -2.95 9.85 -11.59
N ILE A 328 -1.97 10.70 -11.85
CA ILE A 328 -0.61 10.32 -12.23
C ILE A 328 0.32 10.52 -11.04
N LEU A 329 0.87 9.44 -10.52
CA LEU A 329 1.79 9.45 -9.39
C LEU A 329 3.24 9.67 -9.84
N SER A 330 3.96 10.55 -9.16
CA SER A 330 5.42 10.65 -9.23
C SER A 330 6.00 10.79 -7.82
N SER A 331 6.97 9.95 -7.49
CA SER A 331 7.69 10.02 -6.19
C SER A 331 8.50 11.29 -6.01
N THR A 332 8.73 12.05 -7.08
CA THR A 332 9.45 13.31 -7.06
C THR A 332 8.54 14.48 -7.44
N THR A 333 8.81 15.64 -6.84
CA THR A 333 8.15 16.89 -7.21
C THR A 333 8.79 17.46 -8.47
N ALA A 334 8.04 17.53 -9.57
CA ALA A 334 8.51 18.10 -10.83
C ALA A 334 8.81 19.60 -10.71
N LYS A 335 9.79 20.11 -11.47
CA LYS A 335 9.99 21.57 -11.60
C LYS A 335 8.83 22.18 -12.39
N LEU A 336 8.48 23.42 -12.07
CA LEU A 336 7.34 24.13 -12.69
C LEU A 336 7.47 24.35 -14.19
N ASN A 337 8.66 24.24 -14.75
CA ASN A 337 8.97 24.38 -16.18
C ASN A 337 9.40 23.07 -16.84
N GLU A 338 9.21 21.92 -16.17
CA GLU A 338 9.52 20.63 -16.78
C GLU A 338 8.58 20.29 -17.94
N ALA A 339 9.10 19.53 -18.89
CA ALA A 339 8.38 19.12 -20.09
C ALA A 339 7.10 18.34 -19.79
N LEU A 340 7.10 17.52 -18.72
CA LEU A 340 5.90 16.78 -18.30
C LEU A 340 4.72 17.69 -17.98
N TRP A 341 4.99 18.93 -17.54
CA TRP A 341 3.97 19.95 -17.30
C TRP A 341 3.70 20.78 -18.53
N THR A 342 4.73 21.46 -19.06
CA THR A 342 4.57 22.48 -20.11
C THR A 342 4.03 21.90 -21.40
N LYS A 343 4.52 20.72 -21.85
CA LYS A 343 4.03 20.06 -23.07
C LYS A 343 2.60 19.56 -22.92
N ASN A 344 2.26 18.96 -21.77
CA ASN A 344 0.89 18.46 -21.57
C ASN A 344 -0.11 19.62 -21.46
N LEU A 345 0.28 20.75 -20.86
CA LEU A 345 -0.54 21.95 -20.84
C LEU A 345 -0.75 22.55 -22.23
N ASP A 346 0.30 22.59 -23.07
CA ASP A 346 0.22 23.03 -24.46
C ASP A 346 -0.68 22.08 -25.28
N THR A 347 -0.57 20.76 -25.06
CA THR A 347 -1.41 19.77 -25.71
C THR A 347 -2.89 20.00 -25.39
N MET A 348 -3.25 20.36 -24.16
CA MET A 348 -4.65 20.70 -23.81
C MET A 348 -5.21 21.88 -24.61
N THR A 349 -4.38 22.76 -25.15
CA THR A 349 -4.85 23.87 -25.98
C THR A 349 -5.02 23.53 -27.45
N THR A 350 -4.31 22.50 -27.92
CA THR A 350 -4.25 22.12 -29.34
C THR A 350 -5.01 20.84 -29.66
N ASP A 351 -5.18 19.94 -28.69
CA ASP A 351 -5.85 18.67 -28.82
C ASP A 351 -7.13 18.63 -27.95
N LYS A 352 -8.29 18.62 -28.62
CA LYS A 352 -9.61 18.63 -27.96
C LYS A 352 -9.93 17.31 -27.26
N GLU A 353 -9.45 16.18 -27.77
CA GLU A 353 -9.69 14.86 -27.18
C GLU A 353 -8.88 14.72 -25.89
N PHE A 354 -7.62 15.10 -25.91
CA PHE A 354 -6.78 15.15 -24.71
C PHE A 354 -7.34 16.12 -23.66
N HIS A 355 -7.79 17.33 -24.09
CA HIS A 355 -8.44 18.28 -23.19
C HIS A 355 -9.69 17.66 -22.51
N ALA A 356 -10.56 17.02 -23.30
CA ALA A 356 -11.77 16.39 -22.77
C ALA A 356 -11.42 15.27 -21.77
N ARG A 357 -10.38 14.47 -22.07
CA ARG A 357 -9.93 13.40 -21.17
C ARG A 357 -9.35 13.94 -19.86
N VAL A 358 -8.52 14.98 -19.90
CA VAL A 358 -8.00 15.63 -18.67
C VAL A 358 -9.13 16.24 -17.85
N LYS A 359 -10.12 16.87 -18.51
CA LYS A 359 -11.28 17.43 -17.83
C LYS A 359 -12.12 16.35 -17.16
N ASP A 360 -12.33 15.19 -17.81
CA ASP A 360 -13.02 14.05 -17.21
C ASP A 360 -12.24 13.49 -16.01
N ALA A 361 -10.91 13.36 -16.12
CA ALA A 361 -10.06 12.94 -14.99
C ALA A 361 -10.20 13.89 -13.79
N ALA A 362 -10.07 15.20 -14.03
CA ALA A 362 -10.23 16.21 -13.00
C ALA A 362 -11.64 16.16 -12.35
N TYR A 363 -12.69 15.97 -13.17
CA TYR A 363 -14.06 15.80 -12.68
C TYR A 363 -14.17 14.58 -11.73
N ARG A 364 -13.61 13.42 -12.12
CA ARG A 364 -13.61 12.21 -11.29
C ARG A 364 -12.87 12.43 -9.98
N VAL A 365 -11.70 13.09 -10.02
CA VAL A 365 -10.93 13.45 -8.83
C VAL A 365 -11.70 14.38 -7.91
N ILE A 366 -12.32 15.45 -8.44
CA ILE A 366 -13.11 16.40 -7.65
C ILE A 366 -14.34 15.73 -7.05
N LYS A 367 -15.06 14.91 -7.84
CA LYS A 367 -16.22 14.16 -7.36
C LYS A 367 -15.83 13.23 -6.21
N ALA A 368 -14.76 12.44 -6.37
CA ALA A 368 -14.27 11.54 -5.33
C ALA A 368 -13.86 12.29 -4.05
N LYS A 369 -13.23 13.46 -4.19
CA LYS A 369 -12.92 14.34 -3.05
C LYS A 369 -14.18 14.82 -2.34
N LEU A 370 -15.19 15.28 -3.08
CA LEU A 370 -16.45 15.73 -2.50
C LEU A 370 -17.17 14.59 -1.75
N ASP A 371 -17.23 13.42 -2.36
CA ASP A 371 -17.84 12.24 -1.74
C ASP A 371 -17.09 11.84 -0.45
N TYR A 372 -15.77 11.92 -0.46
CA TYR A 372 -14.95 11.60 0.70
C TYR A 372 -15.02 12.68 1.80
N PHE A 373 -14.68 13.93 1.49
CA PHE A 373 -14.57 14.98 2.51
C PHE A 373 -15.91 15.44 3.09
N LYS A 374 -17.00 15.22 2.38
CA LYS A 374 -18.37 15.50 2.87
C LYS A 374 -19.05 14.28 3.49
N SER A 375 -18.38 13.11 3.58
CA SER A 375 -18.95 11.88 4.13
C SER A 375 -19.22 11.92 5.64
N GLY A 376 -18.58 12.83 6.37
CA GLY A 376 -18.58 12.85 7.84
C GLY A 376 -17.56 11.92 8.50
N ASN A 377 -16.86 11.06 7.74
CA ASN A 377 -15.84 10.14 8.23
C ASN A 377 -14.44 10.39 7.63
N ALA A 378 -14.21 11.55 7.05
CA ALA A 378 -12.93 11.90 6.44
C ALA A 378 -11.81 12.10 7.47
N ALA A 379 -10.56 11.92 7.02
CA ALA A 379 -9.38 12.27 7.81
C ALA A 379 -9.35 13.78 8.10
N PRO A 380 -8.83 14.18 9.27
CA PRO A 380 -8.74 15.59 9.62
C PRO A 380 -7.80 16.33 8.64
N LEU A 381 -8.23 17.48 8.13
CA LEU A 381 -7.36 18.34 7.32
C LEU A 381 -6.18 18.88 8.15
N TYR A 382 -6.41 19.09 9.42
CA TYR A 382 -5.45 19.67 10.38
C TYR A 382 -5.31 18.74 11.58
N PRO A 383 -4.53 17.64 11.45
CA PRO A 383 -4.33 16.72 12.56
C PRO A 383 -3.64 17.39 13.73
N GLU A 384 -4.18 17.19 14.94
CA GLU A 384 -3.68 17.76 16.19
C GLU A 384 -2.92 16.70 16.99
N GLN A 385 -1.73 17.06 17.49
CA GLN A 385 -0.83 16.16 18.21
C GLN A 385 -1.53 15.41 19.35
N ASN A 386 -2.26 16.12 20.20
CA ASN A 386 -2.96 15.52 21.34
C ASN A 386 -4.01 14.45 20.94
N ASN A 387 -4.46 14.45 19.71
CA ASN A 387 -5.45 13.50 19.21
C ASN A 387 -4.80 12.24 18.66
N PHE A 388 -3.76 12.36 17.83
CA PHE A 388 -3.14 11.19 17.23
C PHE A 388 -2.20 10.43 18.19
N GLU A 389 -1.54 11.09 19.16
CA GLU A 389 -0.75 10.41 20.20
C GLU A 389 -1.58 9.42 21.06
N LYS A 390 -2.90 9.61 21.12
CA LYS A 390 -3.79 8.67 21.80
C LYS A 390 -4.15 7.46 20.94
N SER A 391 -4.06 7.61 19.63
CA SER A 391 -4.47 6.61 18.63
C SER A 391 -3.30 5.83 18.06
N ILE A 392 -2.05 6.33 18.22
CA ILE A 392 -0.83 5.76 17.64
C ILE A 392 0.18 5.44 18.75
N PRO A 393 0.57 4.17 18.94
CA PRO A 393 -0.02 3.00 18.29
C PRO A 393 -1.38 2.62 18.88
N SER A 394 -2.26 2.04 18.08
CA SER A 394 -3.55 1.49 18.56
C SER A 394 -3.32 0.33 19.51
N LYS A 395 -3.75 0.47 20.78
CA LYS A 395 -3.62 -0.60 21.78
C LYS A 395 -4.46 -1.83 21.43
N GLU A 396 -5.67 -1.62 20.95
CA GLU A 396 -6.57 -2.66 20.48
C GLU A 396 -6.00 -3.33 19.23
N GLY A 397 -5.42 -2.55 18.31
CA GLY A 397 -4.72 -3.04 17.12
C GLY A 397 -3.52 -3.93 17.49
N GLN A 398 -2.68 -3.50 18.45
CA GLN A 398 -1.54 -4.30 18.90
C GLN A 398 -1.95 -5.67 19.48
N LYS A 399 -3.03 -5.69 20.28
CA LYS A 399 -3.59 -6.94 20.80
C LYS A 399 -4.10 -7.83 19.67
N PHE A 400 -4.87 -7.25 18.74
CA PHE A 400 -5.40 -7.96 17.59
C PHE A 400 -4.28 -8.54 16.70
N PHE A 401 -3.20 -7.78 16.43
CA PHE A 401 -2.09 -8.23 15.58
C PHE A 401 -1.33 -9.42 16.20
N LEU A 402 -1.22 -9.48 17.54
CA LEU A 402 -0.66 -10.65 18.20
C LEU A 402 -1.59 -11.89 18.05
N GLU A 403 -2.89 -11.71 18.23
CA GLU A 403 -3.86 -12.79 18.06
C GLU A 403 -3.90 -13.27 16.59
N GLN A 404 -3.86 -12.36 15.63
CA GLN A 404 -3.81 -12.67 14.21
C GLN A 404 -2.51 -13.41 13.84
N ALA A 405 -1.36 -13.01 14.41
CA ALA A 405 -0.11 -13.73 14.26
C ALA A 405 -0.21 -15.16 14.78
N CYS A 406 -0.85 -15.38 15.93
CA CYS A 406 -1.07 -16.74 16.45
C CYS A 406 -1.92 -17.60 15.51
N ARG A 407 -2.98 -17.03 14.90
CA ARG A 407 -3.81 -17.75 13.92
C ARG A 407 -3.08 -18.11 12.63
N SER A 408 -2.06 -17.31 12.25
CA SER A 408 -1.30 -17.50 11.02
C SER A 408 -0.14 -18.51 11.13
N VAL A 409 0.35 -18.82 12.34
CA VAL A 409 1.47 -19.75 12.49
C VAL A 409 1.17 -21.07 11.82
N THR A 410 2.06 -21.47 10.90
CA THR A 410 1.94 -22.69 10.11
C THR A 410 3.05 -23.67 10.45
N ILE A 411 2.72 -24.95 10.62
CA ILE A 411 3.70 -26.03 10.74
C ILE A 411 4.05 -26.49 9.33
N GLU A 412 5.23 -26.14 8.82
CA GLU A 412 5.73 -26.66 7.53
C GLU A 412 6.30 -28.05 7.69
N LYS A 413 7.00 -28.29 8.81
CA LYS A 413 7.49 -29.61 9.19
C LYS A 413 7.37 -29.80 10.69
N GLN A 414 6.81 -30.92 11.09
CA GLN A 414 6.67 -31.32 12.50
C GLN A 414 7.64 -32.44 12.85
N GLY A 415 8.55 -32.17 13.77
CA GLY A 415 9.45 -33.19 14.34
C GLY A 415 8.81 -33.96 15.49
N GLU A 416 9.48 -35.02 15.91
CA GLU A 416 8.98 -35.92 17.01
C GLU A 416 8.87 -35.18 18.34
N ASP A 417 9.71 -34.17 18.60
CA ASP A 417 9.72 -33.41 19.85
C ASP A 417 8.73 -32.24 19.87
N PHE A 418 7.97 -32.00 18.78
CA PHE A 418 6.99 -30.93 18.77
C PHE A 418 5.72 -31.30 19.55
N PRO A 419 5.17 -30.43 20.42
CA PRO A 419 5.76 -29.16 20.86
C PRO A 419 7.04 -29.38 21.66
N LEU A 420 7.99 -28.43 21.50
CA LEU A 420 9.29 -28.48 22.16
C LEU A 420 9.16 -27.90 23.57
N THR A 421 8.77 -28.76 24.53
CA THR A 421 8.72 -28.33 25.94
C THR A 421 10.13 -28.13 26.51
N LYS A 422 10.23 -27.45 27.66
CA LYS A 422 11.52 -27.19 28.32
C LYS A 422 12.31 -28.49 28.59
N GLU A 423 11.60 -29.54 28.97
CA GLU A 423 12.19 -30.86 29.28
C GLU A 423 12.77 -31.52 28.02
N LYS A 424 12.08 -31.40 26.88
CA LYS A 424 12.52 -31.95 25.59
C LYS A 424 13.65 -31.16 24.95
N ALA A 425 13.70 -29.84 25.23
CA ALA A 425 14.66 -28.92 24.59
C ALA A 425 16.10 -29.13 25.04
N GLY A 426 16.32 -29.56 26.29
CA GLY A 426 17.67 -29.56 26.85
C GLY A 426 18.28 -28.16 26.94
N ARG A 427 19.60 -28.07 26.68
CA ARG A 427 20.30 -26.76 26.61
C ARG A 427 20.09 -26.14 25.23
N VAL A 428 19.47 -24.97 25.18
CA VAL A 428 19.06 -24.29 23.95
C VAL A 428 20.04 -23.19 23.56
N LEU A 429 20.44 -23.16 22.29
CA LEU A 429 21.10 -22.02 21.65
C LEU A 429 20.14 -21.32 20.70
N LEU A 430 19.93 -20.04 20.92
CA LEU A 430 19.12 -19.16 20.06
C LEU A 430 20.04 -18.43 19.08
N ILE A 431 19.72 -18.53 17.78
CA ILE A 431 20.53 -17.93 16.70
C ILE A 431 19.63 -16.97 15.91
N GLY A 432 19.98 -15.68 15.91
CA GLY A 432 19.15 -14.67 15.26
C GLY A 432 19.61 -13.23 15.51
N PHE A 433 18.73 -12.28 15.25
CA PHE A 433 19.05 -10.84 15.33
C PHE A 433 18.01 -10.00 16.07
N MET A 434 16.75 -10.43 16.20
CA MET A 434 15.68 -9.63 16.81
C MET A 434 15.60 -9.81 18.31
N ASN A 435 15.52 -8.69 19.05
CA ASN A 435 15.39 -8.73 20.50
C ASN A 435 14.14 -9.47 20.97
N SER A 436 13.02 -9.32 20.25
CA SER A 436 11.76 -10.01 20.55
C SER A 436 11.87 -11.55 20.44
N PHE A 437 12.67 -12.06 19.49
CA PHE A 437 12.99 -13.47 19.38
C PHE A 437 13.65 -13.99 20.66
N PHE A 438 14.76 -13.38 21.06
CA PHE A 438 15.49 -13.81 22.27
C PHE A 438 14.65 -13.67 23.53
N SER A 439 14.01 -12.52 23.73
CA SER A 439 13.22 -12.25 24.95
C SER A 439 11.99 -13.15 25.07
N SER A 440 11.38 -13.52 23.96
CA SER A 440 10.24 -14.46 23.96
C SER A 440 10.69 -15.90 24.20
N ALA A 441 11.76 -16.34 23.53
CA ALA A 441 12.28 -17.69 23.69
C ALA A 441 12.77 -17.95 25.12
N LYS A 442 13.43 -16.99 25.75
CA LYS A 442 13.90 -17.13 27.15
C LYS A 442 12.81 -17.23 28.20
N LYS A 443 11.56 -16.86 27.88
CA LYS A 443 10.42 -17.09 28.77
C LYS A 443 10.06 -18.57 28.88
N HIS A 444 10.32 -19.34 27.83
CA HIS A 444 10.03 -20.77 27.73
C HIS A 444 11.28 -21.62 27.99
N TYR A 445 12.46 -21.14 27.60
CA TYR A 445 13.74 -21.87 27.70
C TYR A 445 14.71 -21.08 28.56
N ASP A 446 14.57 -21.22 29.90
CA ASP A 446 15.43 -20.55 30.86
C ASP A 446 16.90 -20.92 30.67
N GLY A 447 17.79 -19.93 30.71
CA GLY A 447 19.21 -20.16 30.52
C GLY A 447 19.63 -20.42 29.08
N ALA A 448 18.74 -20.25 28.08
CA ALA A 448 19.12 -20.34 26.68
C ALA A 448 20.26 -19.38 26.33
N GLY A 449 21.30 -19.91 25.67
CA GLY A 449 22.38 -19.12 25.10
C GLY A 449 21.91 -18.31 23.89
N GLU A 450 22.62 -17.23 23.60
CA GLU A 450 22.31 -16.39 22.45
C GLU A 450 23.55 -16.29 21.54
N PHE A 451 23.32 -16.50 20.26
CA PHE A 451 24.25 -16.11 19.20
C PHE A 451 23.59 -15.04 18.34
N ARG A 452 24.05 -13.81 18.47
CA ARG A 452 23.48 -12.64 17.80
C ARG A 452 24.35 -12.20 16.65
N TYR A 453 23.70 -11.81 15.55
CA TYR A 453 24.34 -11.18 14.40
C TYR A 453 23.62 -9.89 14.02
N SER A 454 24.13 -9.16 13.03
CA SER A 454 23.53 -7.88 12.62
C SER A 454 22.09 -8.05 12.12
N ALA A 455 21.24 -7.07 12.40
CA ALA A 455 19.87 -7.00 11.90
C ALA A 455 19.80 -6.64 10.41
N TYR A 456 20.89 -6.17 9.83
CA TYR A 456 20.99 -5.81 8.42
C TYR A 456 21.42 -7.01 7.58
N GLU A 457 21.32 -6.88 6.27
CA GLU A 457 21.70 -7.95 5.36
C GLU A 457 23.11 -8.46 5.68
N ILE A 458 23.20 -9.75 5.94
CA ILE A 458 24.48 -10.40 6.18
C ILE A 458 25.17 -10.54 4.81
N GLY A 459 26.22 -9.78 4.60
CA GLY A 459 27.08 -9.95 3.43
C GLY A 459 27.87 -11.25 3.47
N PRO A 460 28.54 -11.66 2.38
CA PRO A 460 29.33 -12.89 2.34
C PRO A 460 30.41 -12.97 3.43
N ASN A 461 31.07 -11.88 3.73
CA ASN A 461 32.11 -11.81 4.78
C ASN A 461 31.53 -11.99 6.17
N GLU A 462 30.35 -11.43 6.44
CA GLU A 462 29.68 -11.56 7.73
C GLU A 462 29.13 -12.98 7.91
N THR A 463 28.61 -13.59 6.86
CA THR A 463 28.20 -15.02 6.89
C THR A 463 29.39 -15.90 7.29
N GLN A 464 30.54 -15.73 6.68
CA GLN A 464 31.74 -16.51 7.03
C GLN A 464 32.18 -16.28 8.48
N TRP A 465 32.16 -15.01 8.95
CA TRP A 465 32.46 -14.70 10.34
C TRP A 465 31.51 -15.39 11.32
N ILE A 466 30.19 -15.42 10.98
CA ILE A 466 29.17 -16.12 11.77
C ILE A 466 29.51 -17.61 11.87
N LEU A 467 29.79 -18.27 10.74
CA LEU A 467 30.09 -19.69 10.69
C LEU A 467 31.36 -20.04 11.52
N ASP A 468 32.40 -19.22 11.40
CA ASP A 468 33.68 -19.41 12.14
C ASP A 468 33.47 -19.25 13.68
N ASN A 469 32.53 -18.47 14.10
CA ASN A 469 32.26 -18.25 15.52
C ASN A 469 31.19 -19.18 16.11
N LEU A 470 30.24 -19.68 15.30
CA LEU A 470 29.29 -20.71 15.72
C LEU A 470 30.01 -21.96 16.24
N GLY A 471 31.02 -22.46 15.54
CA GLY A 471 31.79 -23.62 15.95
C GLY A 471 32.47 -23.50 17.32
N LYS A 472 32.67 -22.26 17.83
CA LYS A 472 33.27 -22.00 19.14
C LYS A 472 32.28 -22.11 20.29
N VAL A 473 30.97 -21.91 20.02
CA VAL A 473 29.95 -21.78 21.05
C VAL A 473 28.94 -22.93 21.06
N GLU A 474 28.73 -23.59 19.94
CA GLU A 474 27.64 -24.56 19.75
C GLU A 474 27.77 -25.86 20.58
N SER A 475 28.99 -26.28 20.92
CA SER A 475 29.24 -27.58 21.57
C SER A 475 28.56 -27.75 22.92
N GLY A 476 28.18 -26.66 23.55
CA GLY A 476 27.51 -26.66 24.85
C GLY A 476 26.00 -26.88 24.82
N TYR A 477 25.37 -27.08 23.65
CA TYR A 477 23.93 -27.08 23.49
C TYR A 477 23.40 -28.35 22.82
N ASP A 478 22.17 -28.73 23.18
CA ASP A 478 21.49 -29.92 22.69
C ASP A 478 20.50 -29.58 21.56
N THR A 479 19.93 -28.35 21.60
CA THR A 479 18.99 -27.83 20.62
C THR A 479 19.45 -26.46 20.10
N VAL A 480 19.27 -26.21 18.82
CA VAL A 480 19.42 -24.88 18.21
C VAL A 480 18.08 -24.40 17.64
N ILE A 481 17.71 -23.18 17.96
CA ILE A 481 16.51 -22.51 17.41
C ILE A 481 17.00 -21.33 16.58
N ILE A 482 16.74 -21.36 15.27
CA ILE A 482 17.30 -20.42 14.29
C ILE A 482 16.17 -19.60 13.69
N CYS A 483 16.26 -18.26 13.78
CA CYS A 483 15.37 -17.34 13.09
C CYS A 483 15.89 -17.08 11.67
N VAL A 484 15.11 -17.48 10.66
CA VAL A 484 15.44 -17.35 9.23
C VAL A 484 14.53 -16.33 8.58
N SER A 485 15.09 -15.38 7.81
CA SER A 485 14.35 -14.37 7.06
C SER A 485 15.05 -13.91 5.78
N SER A 486 16.12 -14.60 5.36
CA SER A 486 16.85 -14.34 4.11
C SER A 486 17.66 -15.54 3.68
N GLU A 487 18.12 -15.54 2.43
CA GLU A 487 19.03 -16.56 1.89
C GLU A 487 20.34 -16.69 2.68
N ASN A 488 20.85 -15.60 3.22
CA ASN A 488 22.06 -15.67 4.05
C ASN A 488 21.79 -16.34 5.40
N HIS A 489 20.58 -16.17 5.96
CA HIS A 489 20.17 -16.92 7.16
C HIS A 489 19.98 -18.41 6.86
N VAL A 490 19.54 -18.79 5.66
CA VAL A 490 19.52 -20.19 5.20
C VAL A 490 20.92 -20.79 5.25
N LYS A 491 21.95 -20.08 4.74
CA LYS A 491 23.37 -20.55 4.80
C LYS A 491 23.85 -20.75 6.23
N VAL A 492 23.43 -19.88 7.16
CA VAL A 492 23.75 -20.05 8.59
C VAL A 492 23.05 -21.30 9.15
N ALA A 493 21.81 -21.56 8.78
CA ALA A 493 21.10 -22.75 9.20
C ALA A 493 21.73 -24.05 8.63
N GLU A 494 22.16 -24.03 7.37
CA GLU A 494 22.82 -25.17 6.70
C GLU A 494 24.09 -25.66 7.41
N TYR A 495 24.74 -24.82 8.21
CA TYR A 495 25.86 -25.22 9.07
C TYR A 495 25.48 -26.42 9.98
N PHE A 496 24.21 -26.51 10.39
CA PHE A 496 23.72 -27.57 11.28
C PHE A 496 23.15 -28.79 10.57
N LYS A 497 23.16 -28.84 9.23
CA LYS A 497 22.51 -29.91 8.43
C LYS A 497 22.93 -31.32 8.81
N ASN A 498 24.18 -31.50 9.23
CA ASN A 498 24.73 -32.80 9.65
C ASN A 498 25.02 -32.84 11.16
N SER A 499 24.51 -31.89 11.93
CA SER A 499 24.70 -31.83 13.36
C SER A 499 23.81 -32.89 14.06
N PRO A 500 24.27 -33.51 15.16
CA PRO A 500 23.41 -34.39 15.98
C PRO A 500 22.43 -33.62 16.86
N LYS A 501 22.41 -32.29 16.79
CA LYS A 501 21.53 -31.43 17.58
C LYS A 501 20.12 -31.40 17.00
N LYS A 502 19.12 -31.13 17.84
CA LYS A 502 17.78 -30.77 17.38
C LYS A 502 17.84 -29.40 16.72
N VAL A 503 17.39 -29.30 15.49
CA VAL A 503 17.40 -28.06 14.71
C VAL A 503 15.99 -27.59 14.43
N ILE A 504 15.64 -26.46 15.01
CA ILE A 504 14.32 -25.81 14.87
C ILE A 504 14.50 -24.53 14.03
N ILE A 505 13.70 -24.41 12.99
CA ILE A 505 13.68 -23.25 12.10
C ILE A 505 12.41 -22.44 12.36
N LEU A 506 12.58 -21.17 12.66
CA LEU A 506 11.48 -20.19 12.69
C LEU A 506 11.65 -19.28 11.47
N ASN A 507 10.97 -19.61 10.37
CA ASN A 507 11.00 -18.82 9.15
C ASN A 507 10.01 -17.66 9.25
N ASN A 508 10.56 -16.46 9.40
CA ASN A 508 9.80 -15.23 9.58
C ASN A 508 9.75 -14.36 8.30
N MET A 509 9.76 -14.99 7.14
CA MET A 509 9.65 -14.30 5.84
C MET A 509 8.95 -15.20 4.82
N SER A 510 9.44 -15.24 3.58
CA SER A 510 8.89 -16.08 2.53
C SER A 510 9.02 -17.57 2.87
N PRO A 511 7.93 -18.35 2.78
CA PRO A 511 7.99 -19.79 3.00
C PRO A 511 8.97 -20.51 2.08
N VAL A 512 9.25 -19.99 0.88
CA VAL A 512 10.20 -20.56 -0.09
C VAL A 512 11.58 -20.80 0.52
N LEU A 513 12.01 -19.97 1.47
CA LEU A 513 13.26 -20.16 2.20
C LEU A 513 13.32 -21.49 2.95
N SER A 514 12.15 -22.01 3.37
CA SER A 514 12.06 -23.27 4.12
C SER A 514 12.29 -24.50 3.27
N GLU A 515 12.08 -24.43 1.95
CA GLU A 515 12.25 -25.55 1.03
C GLU A 515 13.70 -26.09 1.05
N LYS A 516 14.68 -25.20 1.24
CA LYS A 516 16.09 -25.56 1.39
C LYS A 516 16.43 -26.16 2.76
N LEU A 517 15.52 -26.03 3.73
CA LEU A 517 15.73 -26.38 5.13
C LEU A 517 14.90 -27.60 5.60
N MET A 518 14.27 -28.34 4.66
CA MET A 518 13.42 -29.49 4.98
C MET A 518 14.16 -30.64 5.68
N TRP A 519 15.47 -30.57 5.80
CA TRP A 519 16.29 -31.47 6.62
C TRP A 519 16.18 -31.18 8.14
N ALA A 520 15.81 -29.95 8.56
CA ALA A 520 15.64 -29.60 9.98
C ALA A 520 14.54 -30.43 10.64
N ASP A 521 14.55 -30.53 11.97
CA ASP A 521 13.56 -31.34 12.72
C ASP A 521 12.18 -30.71 12.68
N THR A 522 12.07 -29.43 13.04
CA THR A 522 10.80 -28.68 13.03
C THR A 522 10.96 -27.35 12.31
N ILE A 523 9.97 -27.00 11.49
CA ILE A 523 9.91 -25.73 10.76
C ILE A 523 8.56 -25.07 10.99
N LEU A 524 8.57 -23.85 11.53
CA LEU A 524 7.40 -22.99 11.66
C LEU A 524 7.51 -21.78 10.75
N LEU A 525 6.39 -21.36 10.15
CA LEU A 525 6.28 -20.20 9.28
C LEU A 525 5.52 -19.08 9.98
N GLY A 526 6.04 -17.84 9.88
CA GLY A 526 5.45 -16.62 10.44
C GLY A 526 5.16 -15.53 9.41
N TYR A 527 5.62 -15.66 8.16
CA TYR A 527 5.30 -14.85 6.98
C TYR A 527 5.64 -13.35 7.02
N SER A 528 6.30 -12.85 8.05
CA SER A 528 6.42 -11.41 8.25
C SER A 528 7.79 -10.96 8.74
N TRP A 529 8.56 -10.34 7.86
CA TRP A 529 9.87 -9.80 8.18
C TRP A 529 9.79 -8.75 9.29
N ARG A 530 10.65 -8.89 10.31
CA ARG A 530 10.76 -7.97 11.45
C ARG A 530 9.45 -7.73 12.22
N CYS A 531 8.52 -8.66 12.17
CA CYS A 531 7.30 -8.57 12.98
C CYS A 531 7.49 -9.28 14.33
N ASP A 532 7.50 -8.50 15.40
CA ASP A 532 7.62 -9.03 16.77
C ASP A 532 6.47 -9.96 17.13
N TYR A 533 5.27 -9.71 16.63
CA TYR A 533 4.10 -10.56 16.90
C TYR A 533 4.25 -11.95 16.28
N SER A 534 4.73 -12.02 15.03
CA SER A 534 4.96 -13.32 14.36
C SER A 534 6.01 -14.16 15.09
N LEU A 535 7.11 -13.53 15.55
CA LEU A 535 8.14 -14.24 16.32
C LEU A 535 7.62 -14.73 17.68
N LYS A 536 6.89 -13.89 18.41
CA LYS A 536 6.25 -14.28 19.67
C LYS A 536 5.29 -15.45 19.47
N ALA A 537 4.46 -15.37 18.42
CA ALA A 537 3.49 -16.41 18.09
C ALA A 537 4.16 -17.75 17.75
N MET A 538 5.21 -17.73 16.89
CA MET A 538 5.95 -18.97 16.54
C MET A 538 6.61 -19.59 17.76
N ILE A 539 7.20 -18.79 18.65
CA ILE A 539 7.84 -19.31 19.88
C ILE A 539 6.81 -19.90 20.84
N SER A 540 5.69 -19.22 21.05
CA SER A 540 4.59 -19.73 21.88
C SER A 540 4.01 -21.03 21.29
N ALA A 541 3.85 -21.13 19.98
CA ALA A 541 3.43 -22.34 19.29
C ALA A 541 4.46 -23.47 19.46
N LEU A 542 5.75 -23.16 19.28
CA LEU A 542 6.84 -24.12 19.47
C LEU A 542 6.84 -24.68 20.91
N ALA A 543 6.64 -23.82 21.91
CA ALA A 543 6.61 -24.21 23.31
C ALA A 543 5.34 -24.98 23.73
N GLY A 544 4.29 -24.94 22.90
CA GLY A 544 3.02 -25.66 23.15
C GLY A 544 1.95 -24.83 23.85
N ASP A 545 2.08 -23.49 23.88
CA ASP A 545 1.06 -22.60 24.46
C ASP A 545 -0.27 -22.69 23.69
N PHE A 546 -0.21 -22.99 22.38
CA PHE A 546 -1.37 -23.25 21.52
C PHE A 546 -0.99 -24.17 20.35
N VAL A 547 -2.01 -24.72 19.68
CA VAL A 547 -1.84 -25.55 18.48
C VAL A 547 -1.93 -24.65 17.24
N PRO A 548 -0.86 -24.55 16.41
CA PRO A 548 -0.90 -23.82 15.15
C PRO A 548 -1.98 -24.31 14.19
N GLN A 549 -2.70 -23.40 13.57
CA GLN A 549 -3.79 -23.69 12.64
C GLN A 549 -3.61 -23.06 11.25
N GLY A 550 -2.59 -22.24 11.08
CA GLY A 550 -2.29 -21.63 9.80
C GLY A 550 -1.98 -22.68 8.73
N ILE A 551 -2.40 -22.41 7.51
CA ILE A 551 -2.16 -23.25 6.33
C ILE A 551 -1.34 -22.43 5.33
N LYS A 552 -0.29 -23.03 4.77
CA LYS A 552 0.51 -22.36 3.73
C LYS A 552 -0.42 -21.87 2.62
N PRO A 553 -0.40 -20.56 2.28
CA PRO A 553 -1.43 -20.00 1.41
C PRO A 553 -1.13 -20.15 -0.10
N TYR A 554 -0.22 -21.04 -0.45
CA TYR A 554 0.11 -21.44 -1.81
C TYR A 554 0.53 -22.90 -1.88
N ASN A 555 0.49 -23.51 -3.07
CA ASN A 555 0.83 -24.91 -3.34
C ASN A 555 2.28 -25.10 -3.77
#